data_98490fb0d12371f3cc9f7269bfa214a6
#
_entry.id   98490fb0d12371f3cc9f7269bfa214a6
#
_cell.length_a   1.000
_cell.length_b   1.000
_cell.length_c   1.000
_cell.angle_alpha   90.00
_cell.angle_beta   90.00
_cell.angle_gamma   90.00
#
_symmetry.space_group_name_H-M   'P 1'
#
loop_
_entity.id
_entity.type
_entity.pdbx_description
1 polymer ?
#
loop_
_entity_poly.entity_id
_entity_poly.type
_entity_poly.pdbx_seq_one_letter_code
_entity_poly.pdbx_strand_id
1 'polypeptide(L)'
;MNSVDFVNSLKAANEPLFLASEMQVEAYFDSKPSKDKLVNHFIGRMVNERMNMVEISNQVANMPYDADPIEIQNISKQAFDEAVHFRLVKEVIEHITGEPLDVEAAIEAEAAKPTAKGAALLEKYEASTDELALALYQFIAEGRAERVWHKMADCIEDQFIANSYRKIGHDEGFHSNIGKMKLEKLCDSP
;
A
#
# COMPACT_ATOMS: atom_id res chain seq x y z
N MET A 1 -29.42 4.99 6.21
CA MET A 1 -28.08 5.61 6.03
C MET A 1 -27.78 5.42 4.56
N ASN A 2 -27.44 6.46 3.83
CA ASN A 2 -27.04 6.28 2.44
C ASN A 2 -25.59 5.73 2.38
N SER A 3 -25.13 5.28 1.21
CA SER A 3 -23.80 4.68 1.02
C SER A 3 -22.67 5.65 1.39
N VAL A 4 -22.78 6.93 1.04
CA VAL A 4 -21.78 7.95 1.36
C VAL A 4 -21.64 8.12 2.88
N ASP A 5 -22.77 8.22 3.60
CA ASP A 5 -22.74 8.33 5.06
C ASP A 5 -22.15 7.07 5.72
N PHE A 6 -22.45 5.89 5.14
CA PHE A 6 -21.89 4.63 5.62
C PHE A 6 -20.37 4.59 5.44
N VAL A 7 -19.88 4.90 4.25
CA VAL A 7 -18.42 4.92 3.97
C VAL A 7 -17.70 5.96 4.83
N ASN A 8 -18.27 7.15 5.04
CA ASN A 8 -17.74 8.14 5.95
C ASN A 8 -17.69 7.62 7.41
N SER A 9 -18.70 6.86 7.85
CA SER A 9 -18.71 6.24 9.17
C SER A 9 -17.60 5.19 9.34
N LEU A 10 -17.31 4.41 8.29
CA LEU A 10 -16.19 3.46 8.27
C LEU A 10 -14.85 4.18 8.43
N LYS A 11 -14.63 5.28 7.71
CA LYS A 11 -13.43 6.09 7.86
C LYS A 11 -13.28 6.61 9.29
N ALA A 12 -14.34 7.17 9.87
CA ALA A 12 -14.33 7.66 11.24
C ALA A 12 -14.05 6.54 12.27
N ALA A 13 -14.63 5.35 12.07
CA ALA A 13 -14.40 4.20 12.94
C ALA A 13 -12.95 3.69 12.91
N ASN A 14 -12.24 3.87 11.79
CA ASN A 14 -10.85 3.46 11.62
C ASN A 14 -9.81 4.57 11.94
N GLU A 15 -10.25 5.80 12.21
CA GLU A 15 -9.36 6.91 12.56
C GLU A 15 -8.40 6.60 13.71
N PRO A 16 -8.80 5.94 14.82
CA PRO A 16 -7.87 5.55 15.88
C PRO A 16 -6.77 4.61 15.42
N LEU A 17 -7.05 3.70 14.47
CA LEU A 17 -6.08 2.78 13.88
C LEU A 17 -5.05 3.55 13.02
N PHE A 18 -5.52 4.52 12.24
CA PHE A 18 -4.66 5.36 11.42
C PHE A 18 -3.70 6.19 12.27
N LEU A 19 -4.24 6.86 13.29
CA LEU A 19 -3.44 7.61 14.27
C LEU A 19 -2.40 6.73 14.98
N ALA A 20 -2.79 5.52 15.40
CA ALA A 20 -1.86 4.57 16.02
C ALA A 20 -0.73 4.18 15.06
N SER A 21 -1.03 4.03 13.77
CA SER A 21 -0.02 3.72 12.74
C SER A 21 0.96 4.87 12.54
N GLU A 22 0.47 6.12 12.52
CA GLU A 22 1.33 7.31 12.45
C GLU A 22 2.22 7.45 13.68
N MET A 23 1.68 7.22 14.88
CA MET A 23 2.47 7.22 16.13
C MET A 23 3.55 6.14 16.15
N GLN A 24 3.29 4.96 15.57
CA GLN A 24 4.30 3.91 15.41
C GLN A 24 5.45 4.35 14.49
N VAL A 25 5.13 5.05 13.40
CA VAL A 25 6.14 5.63 12.49
C VAL A 25 6.98 6.66 13.24
N GLU A 26 6.37 7.61 13.94
CA GLU A 26 7.09 8.60 14.75
C GLU A 26 8.03 7.93 15.75
N ALA A 27 7.51 7.00 16.54
CA ALA A 27 8.31 6.28 17.55
C ALA A 27 9.48 5.50 16.91
N TYR A 28 9.28 4.93 15.71
CA TYR A 28 10.34 4.26 14.99
C TYR A 28 11.47 5.22 14.61
N PHE A 29 11.15 6.37 14.01
CA PHE A 29 12.16 7.34 13.58
C PHE A 29 12.78 8.09 14.77
N ASP A 30 12.02 8.39 15.83
CA ASP A 30 12.54 8.96 17.07
C ASP A 30 13.57 8.04 17.76
N SER A 31 13.44 6.73 17.58
CA SER A 31 14.42 5.76 18.05
C SER A 31 15.77 5.85 17.34
N LYS A 32 15.89 6.66 16.31
CA LYS A 32 17.08 6.83 15.45
C LYS A 32 17.62 5.48 14.97
N PRO A 33 16.85 4.76 14.15
CA PRO A 33 17.24 3.42 13.69
C PRO A 33 18.61 3.46 13.01
N SER A 34 19.43 2.44 13.21
CA SER A 34 20.68 2.31 12.48
C SER A 34 20.43 2.18 10.99
N LYS A 35 21.44 2.50 10.17
CA LYS A 35 21.39 2.35 8.71
C LYS A 35 20.86 0.97 8.30
N ASP A 36 21.36 -0.10 8.91
CA ASP A 36 20.96 -1.48 8.59
C ASP A 36 19.49 -1.76 8.94
N LYS A 37 18.99 -1.23 10.06
CA LYS A 37 17.58 -1.36 10.45
C LYS A 37 16.69 -0.62 9.47
N LEU A 38 17.11 0.55 9.02
CA LEU A 38 16.38 1.36 8.05
C LEU A 38 16.33 0.65 6.69
N VAL A 39 17.46 0.16 6.20
CA VAL A 39 17.54 -0.62 4.96
C VAL A 39 16.66 -1.87 5.02
N ASN A 40 16.72 -2.63 6.10
CA ASN A 40 15.87 -3.82 6.29
C ASN A 40 14.37 -3.48 6.30
N HIS A 41 14.00 -2.34 6.89
CA HIS A 41 12.62 -1.85 6.85
C HIS A 41 12.18 -1.57 5.40
N PHE A 42 13.02 -0.91 4.62
CA PHE A 42 12.70 -0.57 3.22
C PHE A 42 12.71 -1.79 2.30
N ILE A 43 13.55 -2.78 2.55
CA ILE A 43 13.49 -4.06 1.82
C ILE A 43 12.12 -4.70 1.98
N GLY A 44 11.59 -4.77 3.21
CA GLY A 44 10.25 -5.29 3.44
C GLY A 44 9.16 -4.51 2.71
N ARG A 45 9.28 -3.17 2.66
CA ARG A 45 8.35 -2.33 1.86
C ARG A 45 8.47 -2.63 0.37
N MET A 46 9.68 -2.62 -0.17
CA MET A 46 9.94 -2.91 -1.58
C MET A 46 9.34 -4.26 -2.02
N VAL A 47 9.48 -5.29 -1.19
CA VAL A 47 8.92 -6.61 -1.48
C VAL A 47 7.38 -6.56 -1.50
N ASN A 48 6.75 -5.83 -0.57
CA ASN A 48 5.30 -5.65 -0.56
C ASN A 48 4.81 -4.95 -1.84
N GLU A 49 5.43 -3.85 -2.27
CA GLU A 49 5.06 -3.16 -3.52
C GLU A 49 5.17 -4.10 -4.73
N ARG A 50 6.23 -4.94 -4.76
CA ARG A 50 6.39 -5.96 -5.82
C ARG A 50 5.27 -6.99 -5.82
N MET A 51 4.83 -7.41 -4.64
CA MET A 51 3.73 -8.37 -4.49
C MET A 51 2.40 -7.72 -4.90
N ASN A 52 2.08 -6.54 -4.38
CA ASN A 52 0.88 -5.80 -4.74
C ASN A 52 0.78 -5.62 -6.26
N MET A 53 1.89 -5.22 -6.92
CA MET A 53 1.93 -5.10 -8.37
C MET A 53 1.51 -6.40 -9.09
N VAL A 54 2.01 -7.54 -8.65
CA VAL A 54 1.67 -8.84 -9.26
C VAL A 54 0.19 -9.16 -9.06
N GLU A 55 -0.30 -9.02 -7.83
CA GLU A 55 -1.68 -9.37 -7.47
C GLU A 55 -2.69 -8.48 -8.19
N ILE A 56 -2.47 -7.16 -8.21
CA ILE A 56 -3.35 -6.22 -8.91
C ILE A 56 -3.28 -6.43 -10.44
N SER A 57 -2.12 -6.79 -10.99
CA SER A 57 -2.00 -7.19 -12.40
C SER A 57 -2.81 -8.45 -12.70
N ASN A 58 -2.84 -9.42 -11.80
CA ASN A 58 -3.68 -10.61 -11.92
C ASN A 58 -5.17 -10.26 -11.85
N GLN A 59 -5.57 -9.31 -11.00
CA GLN A 59 -6.95 -8.81 -10.99
C GLN A 59 -7.34 -8.25 -12.36
N VAL A 60 -6.51 -7.37 -12.95
CA VAL A 60 -6.74 -6.82 -14.30
C VAL A 60 -6.86 -7.93 -15.34
N ALA A 61 -5.96 -8.91 -15.31
CA ALA A 61 -5.95 -10.01 -16.27
C ALA A 61 -7.21 -10.92 -16.21
N ASN A 62 -7.85 -10.97 -15.04
CA ASN A 62 -9.02 -11.81 -14.79
C ASN A 62 -10.34 -11.04 -14.80
N MET A 63 -10.34 -9.73 -15.10
CA MET A 63 -11.56 -8.95 -15.19
C MET A 63 -12.48 -9.51 -16.30
N PRO A 64 -13.82 -9.50 -16.09
CA PRO A 64 -14.78 -9.89 -17.13
C PRO A 64 -14.64 -9.04 -18.39
N TYR A 65 -14.95 -9.62 -19.56
CA TYR A 65 -14.89 -8.87 -20.84
C TYR A 65 -15.84 -7.67 -20.90
N ASP A 66 -16.91 -7.69 -20.12
CA ASP A 66 -17.92 -6.65 -19.99
C ASP A 66 -17.70 -5.77 -18.75
N ALA A 67 -16.55 -5.86 -18.09
CA ALA A 67 -16.20 -5.01 -16.96
C ALA A 67 -16.26 -3.52 -17.34
N ASP A 68 -16.59 -2.68 -16.37
CA ASP A 68 -16.62 -1.23 -16.56
C ASP A 68 -15.25 -0.70 -17.03
N PRO A 69 -15.14 -0.04 -18.19
CA PRO A 69 -13.86 0.48 -18.68
C PRO A 69 -13.15 1.43 -17.70
N ILE A 70 -13.90 2.16 -16.86
CA ILE A 70 -13.33 3.04 -15.84
C ILE A 70 -12.73 2.19 -14.70
N GLU A 71 -13.39 1.10 -14.33
CA GLU A 71 -12.84 0.17 -13.33
C GLU A 71 -11.55 -0.48 -13.85
N ILE A 72 -11.53 -0.97 -15.10
CA ILE A 72 -10.33 -1.50 -15.76
C ILE A 72 -9.20 -0.47 -15.73
N GLN A 73 -9.48 0.77 -16.10
CA GLN A 73 -8.50 1.86 -16.11
C GLN A 73 -7.93 2.12 -14.72
N ASN A 74 -8.78 2.21 -13.70
CA ASN A 74 -8.38 2.51 -12.32
C ASN A 74 -7.49 1.40 -11.75
N ILE A 75 -7.87 0.14 -11.87
CA ILE A 75 -7.08 -1.00 -11.38
C ILE A 75 -5.77 -1.16 -12.17
N SER A 76 -5.79 -0.94 -13.50
CA SER A 76 -4.56 -0.93 -14.29
C SER A 76 -3.60 0.18 -13.87
N LYS A 77 -4.13 1.36 -13.54
CA LYS A 77 -3.32 2.46 -13.02
C LYS A 77 -2.71 2.09 -11.66
N GLN A 78 -3.49 1.49 -10.77
CA GLN A 78 -2.98 1.02 -9.48
C GLN A 78 -1.83 0.02 -9.68
N ALA A 79 -1.97 -0.99 -10.55
CA ALA A 79 -0.88 -1.93 -10.85
C ALA A 79 0.39 -1.24 -11.37
N PHE A 80 0.22 -0.19 -12.19
CA PHE A 80 1.33 0.63 -12.66
C PHE A 80 1.98 1.43 -11.52
N ASP A 81 1.19 2.03 -10.65
CA ASP A 81 1.68 2.78 -9.50
C ASP A 81 2.50 1.87 -8.56
N GLU A 82 2.06 0.65 -8.28
CA GLU A 82 2.82 -0.33 -7.47
C GLU A 82 4.18 -0.68 -8.10
N ALA A 83 4.25 -0.78 -9.43
CA ALA A 83 5.53 -0.95 -10.11
C ALA A 83 6.46 0.27 -9.95
N VAL A 84 5.89 1.47 -9.94
CA VAL A 84 6.63 2.72 -9.66
C VAL A 84 7.07 2.75 -8.19
N HIS A 85 6.22 2.38 -7.24
CA HIS A 85 6.54 2.29 -5.81
C HIS A 85 7.71 1.33 -5.56
N PHE A 86 7.63 0.13 -6.12
CA PHE A 86 8.74 -0.84 -6.08
C PHE A 86 10.07 -0.23 -6.53
N ARG A 87 10.08 0.48 -7.67
CA ARG A 87 11.26 1.16 -8.19
C ARG A 87 11.74 2.26 -7.25
N LEU A 88 10.84 3.12 -6.76
CA LEU A 88 11.19 4.22 -5.86
C LEU A 88 11.80 3.72 -4.55
N VAL A 89 11.23 2.69 -3.94
CA VAL A 89 11.78 2.14 -2.69
C VAL A 89 13.14 1.47 -2.93
N LYS A 90 13.32 0.79 -4.07
CA LYS A 90 14.64 0.27 -4.49
C LYS A 90 15.67 1.40 -4.60
N GLU A 91 15.34 2.49 -5.31
CA GLU A 91 16.21 3.66 -5.46
C GLU A 91 16.55 4.31 -4.10
N VAL A 92 15.60 4.34 -3.15
CA VAL A 92 15.85 4.80 -1.78
C VAL A 92 16.85 3.90 -1.05
N ILE A 93 16.75 2.59 -1.19
CA ILE A 93 17.72 1.65 -0.59
C ILE A 93 19.11 1.89 -1.17
N GLU A 94 19.23 2.00 -2.49
CA GLU A 94 20.49 2.26 -3.18
C GLU A 94 21.08 3.63 -2.80
N HIS A 95 20.25 4.65 -2.65
CA HIS A 95 20.66 5.96 -2.15
C HIS A 95 21.24 5.89 -0.73
N ILE A 96 20.60 5.13 0.17
CA ILE A 96 21.07 4.96 1.54
C ILE A 96 22.36 4.13 1.59
N THR A 97 22.47 3.07 0.81
CA THR A 97 23.62 2.15 0.85
C THR A 97 24.80 2.69 0.08
N GLY A 98 24.57 3.40 -1.02
CA GLY A 98 25.58 3.81 -2.01
C GLY A 98 25.95 2.70 -2.99
N GLU A 99 25.24 1.56 -2.97
CA GLU A 99 25.52 0.36 -3.75
C GLU A 99 24.25 -0.12 -4.47
N PRO A 100 24.37 -0.73 -5.67
CA PRO A 100 23.26 -1.37 -6.33
C PRO A 100 22.67 -2.50 -5.47
N LEU A 101 21.34 -2.59 -5.41
CA LEU A 101 20.65 -3.62 -4.67
C LEU A 101 20.52 -4.91 -5.48
N ASP A 102 20.97 -6.03 -4.93
CA ASP A 102 20.59 -7.37 -5.41
C ASP A 102 19.15 -7.66 -5.00
N VAL A 103 18.23 -7.42 -5.94
CA VAL A 103 16.79 -7.54 -5.70
C VAL A 103 16.37 -8.99 -5.45
N GLU A 104 16.97 -9.95 -6.17
CA GLU A 104 16.65 -11.37 -6.03
C GLU A 104 17.02 -11.86 -4.63
N ALA A 105 18.25 -11.60 -4.21
CA ALA A 105 18.70 -11.96 -2.86
C ALA A 105 17.89 -11.25 -1.76
N ALA A 106 17.46 -9.99 -1.98
CA ALA A 106 16.63 -9.26 -1.02
C ALA A 106 15.22 -9.87 -0.87
N ILE A 107 14.60 -10.29 -1.98
CA ILE A 107 13.29 -10.96 -1.97
C ILE A 107 13.39 -12.31 -1.28
N GLU A 108 14.40 -13.13 -1.58
CA GLU A 108 14.62 -14.43 -0.94
C GLU A 108 14.82 -14.29 0.58
N ALA A 109 15.63 -13.31 0.98
CA ALA A 109 15.89 -13.05 2.40
C ALA A 109 14.62 -12.59 3.14
N GLU A 110 13.77 -11.79 2.51
CA GLU A 110 12.50 -11.35 3.09
C GLU A 110 11.50 -12.51 3.21
N ALA A 111 11.38 -13.34 2.18
CA ALA A 111 10.51 -14.51 2.17
C ALA A 111 10.90 -15.55 3.24
N ALA A 112 12.18 -15.63 3.61
CA ALA A 112 12.67 -16.52 4.65
C ALA A 112 12.34 -16.04 6.08
N LYS A 113 11.83 -14.81 6.27
CA LYS A 113 11.51 -14.28 7.61
C LYS A 113 10.25 -14.93 8.19
N PRO A 114 10.26 -15.34 9.48
CA PRO A 114 9.07 -15.91 10.14
C PRO A 114 7.87 -14.95 10.23
N THR A 115 8.10 -13.66 9.98
CA THR A 115 7.13 -12.57 10.14
C THR A 115 6.49 -12.13 8.83
N ALA A 116 6.70 -12.83 7.72
CA ALA A 116 6.09 -12.54 6.41
C ALA A 116 4.55 -12.71 6.40
N LYS A 117 3.86 -12.09 7.38
CA LYS A 117 2.42 -12.23 7.61
C LYS A 117 1.56 -11.28 6.75
N GLY A 118 2.15 -10.22 6.21
CA GLY A 118 1.42 -9.24 5.38
C GLY A 118 0.93 -9.89 4.09
N ALA A 119 1.79 -10.68 3.45
CA ALA A 119 1.46 -11.45 2.25
C ALA A 119 0.29 -12.42 2.46
N ALA A 120 0.26 -13.13 3.60
CA ALA A 120 -0.81 -14.08 3.91
C ALA A 120 -2.17 -13.39 4.15
N LEU A 121 -2.18 -12.12 4.57
CA LEU A 121 -3.42 -11.37 4.76
C LEU A 121 -3.99 -10.92 3.40
N LEU A 122 -3.14 -10.41 2.52
CA LEU A 122 -3.50 -10.02 1.17
C LEU A 122 -4.03 -11.24 0.38
N GLU A 123 -3.28 -12.33 0.36
CA GLU A 123 -3.67 -13.61 -0.26
C GLU A 123 -5.05 -14.10 0.23
N LYS A 124 -5.35 -13.94 1.52
CA LYS A 124 -6.65 -14.31 2.09
C LYS A 124 -7.80 -13.45 1.55
N TYR A 125 -7.59 -12.15 1.37
CA TYR A 125 -8.63 -11.25 0.85
C TYR A 125 -8.77 -11.33 -0.67
N GLU A 126 -7.70 -11.58 -1.39
CA GLU A 126 -7.71 -11.77 -2.85
C GLU A 126 -8.31 -13.11 -3.27
N ALA A 127 -8.10 -14.16 -2.48
CA ALA A 127 -8.83 -15.42 -2.65
C ALA A 127 -10.33 -15.29 -2.31
N SER A 128 -10.76 -14.15 -1.73
CA SER A 128 -12.16 -13.88 -1.43
C SER A 128 -12.89 -13.50 -2.73
N THR A 129 -13.98 -14.20 -3.00
CA THR A 129 -14.96 -13.80 -4.04
C THR A 129 -15.92 -12.73 -3.53
N ASP A 130 -15.74 -12.24 -2.31
CA ASP A 130 -16.56 -11.20 -1.68
C ASP A 130 -16.03 -9.81 -2.07
N GLU A 131 -16.66 -9.22 -3.09
CA GLU A 131 -16.32 -7.89 -3.60
C GLU A 131 -16.44 -6.79 -2.55
N LEU A 132 -17.38 -6.92 -1.60
CA LEU A 132 -17.56 -5.95 -0.53
C LEU A 132 -16.38 -5.99 0.45
N ALA A 133 -15.96 -7.19 0.84
CA ALA A 133 -14.80 -7.37 1.72
C ALA A 133 -13.51 -6.86 1.07
N LEU A 134 -13.33 -7.11 -0.22
CA LEU A 134 -12.17 -6.64 -0.98
C LEU A 134 -12.15 -5.11 -1.10
N ALA A 135 -13.28 -4.50 -1.44
CA ALA A 135 -13.40 -3.03 -1.52
C ALA A 135 -13.17 -2.36 -0.16
N LEU A 136 -13.68 -2.96 0.93
CA LEU A 136 -13.45 -2.49 2.29
C LEU A 136 -11.97 -2.57 2.67
N TYR A 137 -11.34 -3.70 2.39
CA TYR A 137 -9.90 -3.89 2.63
C TYR A 137 -9.09 -2.82 1.90
N GLN A 138 -9.32 -2.65 0.59
CA GLN A 138 -8.64 -1.65 -0.23
C GLN A 138 -8.84 -0.24 0.34
N PHE A 139 -10.08 0.16 0.66
CA PHE A 139 -10.36 1.48 1.23
C PHE A 139 -9.59 1.75 2.53
N ILE A 140 -9.57 0.80 3.46
CA ILE A 140 -8.96 0.97 4.77
C ILE A 140 -7.44 0.77 4.73
N ALA A 141 -6.95 -0.25 4.02
CA ALA A 141 -5.52 -0.57 3.97
C ALA A 141 -4.74 0.53 3.25
N GLU A 142 -5.23 0.96 2.07
CA GLU A 142 -4.58 2.00 1.28
C GLU A 142 -4.70 3.39 1.96
N GLY A 143 -5.87 3.68 2.56
CA GLY A 143 -6.03 4.92 3.34
C GLY A 143 -5.11 4.99 4.57
N ARG A 144 -4.78 3.85 5.18
CA ARG A 144 -3.75 3.75 6.21
C ARG A 144 -2.35 3.90 5.61
N ALA A 145 -2.08 3.28 4.45
CA ALA A 145 -0.80 3.36 3.76
C ALA A 145 -0.49 4.81 3.35
N GLU A 146 -1.46 5.54 2.78
CA GLU A 146 -1.35 6.98 2.48
C GLU A 146 -0.78 7.76 3.67
N ARG A 147 -1.39 7.61 4.84
CA ARG A 147 -0.99 8.32 6.05
C ARG A 147 0.39 7.91 6.56
N VAL A 148 0.67 6.61 6.52
CA VAL A 148 1.98 6.05 6.93
C VAL A 148 3.10 6.58 6.03
N TRP A 149 2.92 6.59 4.71
CA TRP A 149 3.93 7.09 3.78
C TRP A 149 4.17 8.61 3.94
N HIS A 150 3.11 9.41 4.09
CA HIS A 150 3.25 10.83 4.38
C HIS A 150 3.95 11.07 5.70
N LYS A 151 3.58 10.34 6.75
CA LYS A 151 4.22 10.45 8.07
C LYS A 151 5.69 10.06 8.03
N MET A 152 6.07 9.01 7.29
CA MET A 152 7.46 8.64 7.08
C MET A 152 8.23 9.75 6.37
N ALA A 153 7.63 10.36 5.34
CA ALA A 153 8.24 11.49 4.63
C ALA A 153 8.51 12.68 5.55
N ASP A 154 7.63 12.95 6.51
CA ASP A 154 7.77 14.05 7.46
C ASP A 154 8.84 13.78 8.54
N CYS A 155 9.13 12.51 8.82
CA CYS A 155 10.18 12.10 9.77
C CYS A 155 11.59 12.05 9.16
N ILE A 156 11.74 12.21 7.85
CA ILE A 156 13.01 12.02 7.12
C ILE A 156 13.54 13.36 6.63
N GLU A 157 14.78 13.70 7.00
CA GLU A 157 15.43 14.95 6.59
C GLU A 157 15.92 14.91 5.12
N ASP A 158 16.30 13.71 4.63
CA ASP A 158 16.76 13.53 3.25
C ASP A 158 15.62 13.77 2.25
N GLN A 159 15.75 14.82 1.46
CA GLN A 159 14.71 15.26 0.54
C GLN A 159 14.44 14.28 -0.61
N PHE A 160 15.42 13.49 -1.03
CA PHE A 160 15.21 12.46 -2.06
C PHE A 160 14.29 11.38 -1.53
N ILE A 161 14.55 10.90 -0.31
CA ILE A 161 13.74 9.88 0.35
C ILE A 161 12.34 10.43 0.67
N ALA A 162 12.27 11.62 1.27
CA ALA A 162 11.01 12.25 1.63
C ALA A 162 10.09 12.47 0.42
N ASN A 163 10.65 12.93 -0.72
CA ASN A 163 9.87 13.14 -1.94
C ASN A 163 9.39 11.84 -2.57
N SER A 164 10.20 10.77 -2.53
CA SER A 164 9.79 9.44 -2.97
C SER A 164 8.59 8.95 -2.18
N TYR A 165 8.58 9.15 -0.87
CA TYR A 165 7.49 8.73 0.00
C TYR A 165 6.24 9.56 -0.13
N ARG A 166 6.37 10.88 -0.34
CA ARG A 166 5.21 11.73 -0.65
C ARG A 166 4.53 11.31 -1.96
N LYS A 167 5.33 10.91 -2.96
CA LYS A 167 4.78 10.39 -4.21
C LYS A 167 3.97 9.11 -3.98
N ILE A 168 4.54 8.14 -3.24
CA ILE A 168 3.86 6.90 -2.89
C ILE A 168 2.57 7.22 -2.09
N GLY A 169 2.67 8.01 -1.02
CA GLY A 169 1.50 8.38 -0.22
C GLY A 169 0.38 9.04 -1.03
N HIS A 170 0.72 9.88 -2.00
CA HIS A 170 -0.28 10.47 -2.90
C HIS A 170 -1.01 9.41 -3.75
N ASP A 171 -0.27 8.43 -4.26
CA ASP A 171 -0.86 7.36 -5.07
C ASP A 171 -1.74 6.44 -4.21
N GLU A 172 -1.32 6.14 -2.96
CA GLU A 172 -2.14 5.35 -2.02
C GLU A 172 -3.48 6.02 -1.68
N GLY A 173 -3.51 7.34 -1.62
CA GLY A 173 -4.77 8.10 -1.51
C GLY A 173 -5.69 7.87 -2.71
N PHE A 174 -5.15 7.77 -3.92
CA PHE A 174 -5.92 7.39 -5.10
C PHE A 174 -6.41 5.93 -5.03
N HIS A 175 -5.56 4.99 -4.61
CA HIS A 175 -5.92 3.58 -4.44
C HIS A 175 -7.05 3.40 -3.40
N SER A 176 -6.96 4.10 -2.28
CA SER A 176 -8.03 4.15 -1.27
C SER A 176 -9.34 4.67 -1.86
N ASN A 177 -9.29 5.69 -2.72
CA ASN A 177 -10.49 6.21 -3.36
C ASN A 177 -11.13 5.24 -4.35
N ILE A 178 -10.37 4.33 -4.98
CA ILE A 178 -10.94 3.23 -5.79
C ILE A 178 -11.81 2.34 -4.91
N GLY A 179 -11.28 1.88 -3.76
CA GLY A 179 -12.04 1.09 -2.79
C GLY A 179 -13.29 1.82 -2.29
N LYS A 180 -13.16 3.13 -2.00
CA LYS A 180 -14.29 3.99 -1.60
C LYS A 180 -15.41 4.00 -2.64
N MET A 181 -15.08 4.27 -3.91
CA MET A 181 -16.07 4.31 -5.00
C MET A 181 -16.77 2.98 -5.19
N LYS A 182 -16.03 1.87 -5.07
CA LYS A 182 -16.60 0.52 -5.15
C LYS A 182 -17.55 0.23 -3.98
N LEU A 183 -17.19 0.61 -2.76
CA LEU A 183 -18.05 0.51 -1.59
C LEU A 183 -19.35 1.31 -1.75
N GLU A 184 -19.27 2.55 -2.19
CA GLU A 184 -20.44 3.40 -2.43
C GLU A 184 -21.39 2.75 -3.42
N LYS A 185 -20.87 2.21 -4.53
CA LYS A 185 -21.65 1.50 -5.55
C LYS A 185 -22.31 0.23 -5.03
N LEU A 186 -21.56 -0.59 -4.27
CA LEU A 186 -22.06 -1.85 -3.72
C LEU A 186 -23.11 -1.64 -2.61
N CYS A 187 -23.00 -0.57 -1.83
CA CYS A 187 -23.93 -0.27 -0.74
C CYS A 187 -25.20 0.44 -1.20
N ASP A 188 -25.26 0.98 -2.41
CA ASP A 188 -26.47 1.58 -3.00
C ASP A 188 -27.34 0.56 -3.73
N SER A 189 -26.84 -0.66 -3.96
CA SER A 189 -27.66 -1.74 -4.52
C SER A 189 -28.59 -2.30 -3.45
N PRO A 190 -29.89 -2.49 -3.78
CA PRO A 190 -30.87 -3.04 -2.84
C PRO A 190 -30.60 -4.51 -2.49
#